data_7e49e3dd4c51bba292c65f44be00987a
#
_entry.id   7e49e3dd4c51bba292c65f44be00987a
#
_cell.length_a   1.000
_cell.length_b   1.000
_cell.length_c   1.000
_cell.angle_alpha   90.00
_cell.angle_beta   90.00
_cell.angle_gamma   90.00
#
_symmetry.space_group_name_H-M   'P 1'
#
loop_
_entity.id
_entity.type
_entity.pdbx_description
1 polymer ?
#
loop_
_entity_poly.entity_id
_entity_poly.type
_entity_poly.pdbx_seq_one_letter_code
_entity_poly.pdbx_strand_id
1 'polypeptide(L)'
;TYSHETLDVTPYMVEHEAFDTPGFVVPYGDIPLDKDKVGENVYIDILNHARDFVHIMTPYLILDGELLHALKFAAERGVDVSIIMPGIPDKKSAYYLAKTYYPTLLASGVKIYEYTPGFVHAKVFVSDNSRAVVGTINLDYRSLYHHFECATYLYRTSSVVGIEEDFQATMAKCHRVSMTDVKNRPFHQKCLGLLTRLVAPLM
;
A
#
# COMPACT_ATOMS: atom_id res chain seq x y z
N THR A 1 -0.92 -10.54 23.84
CA THR A 1 -0.77 -11.55 22.77
C THR A 1 -2.01 -12.41 22.70
N TYR A 2 -2.30 -13.02 21.52
CA TYR A 2 -3.46 -13.89 21.29
C TYR A 2 -3.51 -15.07 22.27
N SER A 3 -2.36 -15.63 22.62
CA SER A 3 -2.23 -16.75 23.56
C SER A 3 -2.32 -16.33 25.04
N HIS A 4 -2.42 -15.05 25.34
CA HIS A 4 -2.28 -14.49 26.70
C HIS A 4 -0.97 -14.87 27.42
N GLU A 5 0.01 -15.39 26.69
CA GLU A 5 1.33 -15.70 27.23
C GLU A 5 2.23 -14.46 27.18
N THR A 6 2.96 -14.23 28.26
CA THR A 6 4.02 -13.23 28.26
C THR A 6 5.24 -13.85 27.61
N LEU A 7 5.56 -13.44 26.39
CA LEU A 7 6.74 -13.92 25.69
C LEU A 7 7.98 -13.26 26.33
N ASP A 8 8.88 -14.08 26.90
CA ASP A 8 10.21 -13.60 27.25
C ASP A 8 11.04 -13.45 25.97
N VAL A 9 11.33 -12.21 25.60
CA VAL A 9 12.11 -11.88 24.40
C VAL A 9 13.62 -11.84 24.67
N THR A 10 14.03 -11.90 25.93
CA THR A 10 15.44 -11.80 26.35
C THR A 10 16.36 -12.81 25.64
N PRO A 11 15.97 -14.08 25.41
CA PRO A 11 16.81 -15.05 24.70
C PRO A 11 17.05 -14.69 23.21
N TYR A 12 16.24 -13.78 22.64
CA TYR A 12 16.33 -13.36 21.23
C TYR A 12 16.99 -11.99 21.08
N MET A 13 17.32 -11.33 22.19
CA MET A 13 18.08 -10.08 22.19
C MET A 13 19.55 -10.38 22.01
N VAL A 14 20.10 -9.95 20.89
CA VAL A 14 21.54 -10.06 20.60
C VAL A 14 22.18 -8.71 20.89
N GLU A 15 23.26 -8.72 21.68
CA GLU A 15 24.08 -7.54 21.86
C GLU A 15 24.81 -7.25 20.53
N HIS A 16 24.53 -6.11 19.95
CA HIS A 16 25.21 -5.61 18.76
C HIS A 16 26.07 -4.40 19.13
N GLU A 17 27.20 -4.28 18.47
CA GLU A 17 27.90 -3.00 18.45
C GLU A 17 26.99 -1.92 17.84
N ALA A 18 26.97 -0.74 18.45
CA ALA A 18 26.18 0.37 17.95
C ALA A 18 26.71 0.77 16.55
N PHE A 19 25.85 0.68 15.56
CA PHE A 19 26.15 1.22 14.22
C PHE A 19 25.81 2.71 14.19
N ASP A 20 26.78 3.52 13.84
CA ASP A 20 26.56 4.96 13.62
C ASP A 20 25.90 5.17 12.23
N THR A 21 24.63 4.75 12.13
CA THR A 21 23.84 4.95 10.93
C THR A 21 22.65 5.86 11.25
N PRO A 22 22.36 6.85 10.39
CA PRO A 22 21.24 7.74 10.61
C PRO A 22 19.90 7.01 10.48
N GLY A 23 18.90 7.48 11.22
CA GLY A 23 17.52 7.05 11.08
C GLY A 23 17.08 5.98 12.04
N PHE A 24 15.86 5.47 11.81
CA PHE A 24 15.20 4.51 12.67
C PHE A 24 14.56 3.40 11.85
N VAL A 25 14.57 2.19 12.41
CA VAL A 25 13.87 1.01 11.91
C VAL A 25 12.90 0.58 13.00
N VAL A 26 11.59 0.67 12.72
CA VAL A 26 10.53 0.38 13.69
C VAL A 26 9.65 -0.75 13.16
N PRO A 27 9.90 -2.01 13.56
CA PRO A 27 8.96 -3.09 13.26
C PRO A 27 7.69 -2.90 14.09
N TYR A 28 6.53 -3.19 13.47
CA TYR A 28 5.23 -3.14 14.13
C TYR A 28 4.32 -4.24 13.61
N GLY A 29 3.35 -4.62 14.44
CA GLY A 29 2.28 -5.54 14.08
C GLY A 29 0.94 -4.83 14.10
N ASP A 30 -0.02 -5.42 13.41
CA ASP A 30 -1.43 -5.06 13.45
C ASP A 30 -2.26 -6.30 13.72
N ILE A 31 -3.27 -6.21 14.56
CA ILE A 31 -4.08 -7.35 14.97
C ILE A 31 -5.59 -7.01 14.90
N PRO A 32 -6.43 -7.94 14.43
CA PRO A 32 -7.86 -7.68 14.27
C PRO A 32 -8.66 -7.75 15.59
N LEU A 33 -7.99 -7.96 16.72
CA LEU A 33 -8.64 -8.22 18.01
C LEU A 33 -8.71 -6.99 18.93
N ASP A 34 -8.10 -5.90 18.55
CA ASP A 34 -8.21 -4.61 19.23
C ASP A 34 -8.91 -3.57 18.34
N LYS A 35 -8.94 -2.32 18.80
CA LYS A 35 -9.56 -1.22 18.08
C LYS A 35 -8.54 -0.34 17.34
N ASP A 36 -7.27 -0.66 17.48
CA ASP A 36 -6.19 0.12 16.90
C ASP A 36 -5.99 -0.33 15.45
N LYS A 37 -5.98 0.63 14.53
CA LYS A 37 -5.75 0.42 13.10
C LYS A 37 -4.34 0.89 12.77
N VAL A 38 -3.34 0.18 13.29
CA VAL A 38 -1.95 0.63 13.23
C VAL A 38 -1.48 0.74 11.78
N GLY A 39 -1.74 -0.28 10.96
CA GLY A 39 -1.32 -0.31 9.56
C GLY A 39 -1.94 0.82 8.73
N GLU A 40 -3.25 1.02 8.86
CA GLU A 40 -3.98 2.08 8.16
C GLU A 40 -3.49 3.47 8.59
N ASN A 41 -3.37 3.69 9.91
CA ASN A 41 -2.93 4.96 10.47
C ASN A 41 -1.52 5.33 10.02
N VAL A 42 -0.60 4.37 9.93
CA VAL A 42 0.76 4.58 9.41
C VAL A 42 0.73 5.01 7.94
N TYR A 43 -0.10 4.39 7.10
CA TYR A 43 -0.23 4.77 5.69
C TYR A 43 -0.85 6.16 5.52
N ILE A 44 -1.89 6.48 6.30
CA ILE A 44 -2.51 7.81 6.30
C ILE A 44 -1.53 8.88 6.81
N ASP A 45 -0.74 8.56 7.84
CA ASP A 45 0.29 9.48 8.35
C ASP A 45 1.34 9.81 7.28
N ILE A 46 1.85 8.80 6.55
CA ILE A 46 2.79 9.02 5.45
C ILE A 46 2.17 9.92 4.38
N LEU A 47 0.93 9.63 3.94
CA LEU A 47 0.22 10.44 2.95
C LEU A 47 0.02 11.88 3.39
N ASN A 48 -0.30 12.10 4.67
CA ASN A 48 -0.53 13.43 5.22
C ASN A 48 0.76 14.26 5.37
N HIS A 49 1.88 13.61 5.65
CA HIS A 49 3.17 14.27 5.84
C HIS A 49 4.03 14.37 4.57
N ALA A 50 3.62 13.72 3.49
CA ALA A 50 4.33 13.77 2.22
C ALA A 50 4.31 15.18 1.62
N ARG A 51 5.44 15.59 1.02
CA ARG A 51 5.64 16.88 0.37
C ARG A 51 5.86 16.78 -1.12
N ASP A 52 6.71 15.84 -1.53
CA ASP A 52 7.13 15.68 -2.92
C ASP A 52 6.44 14.48 -3.56
N PHE A 53 6.53 13.30 -2.95
CA PHE A 53 5.94 12.10 -3.51
C PHE A 53 5.56 11.03 -2.46
N VAL A 54 4.59 10.18 -2.83
CA VAL A 54 4.31 8.89 -2.20
C VAL A 54 4.17 7.85 -3.31
N HIS A 55 5.05 6.86 -3.29
CA HIS A 55 5.08 5.76 -4.24
C HIS A 55 4.68 4.45 -3.55
N ILE A 56 3.75 3.74 -4.14
CA ILE A 56 3.08 2.60 -3.52
C ILE A 56 3.13 1.39 -4.45
N MET A 57 3.54 0.22 -3.92
CA MET A 57 3.31 -1.07 -4.57
C MET A 57 2.36 -1.90 -3.73
N THR A 58 1.27 -2.38 -4.32
CA THR A 58 0.30 -3.24 -3.64
C THR A 58 -0.38 -4.19 -4.61
N PRO A 59 -0.63 -5.47 -4.22
CA PRO A 59 -1.35 -6.41 -5.07
C PRO A 59 -2.86 -6.14 -5.12
N TYR A 60 -3.42 -5.48 -4.11
CA TYR A 60 -4.84 -5.20 -3.98
C TYR A 60 -5.08 -3.74 -3.64
N LEU A 61 -6.19 -3.20 -4.17
CA LEU A 61 -6.60 -1.81 -3.96
C LEU A 61 -8.12 -1.80 -3.70
N ILE A 62 -8.49 -2.13 -2.47
CA ILE A 62 -9.88 -2.20 -2.01
C ILE A 62 -10.02 -1.25 -0.82
N LEU A 63 -10.14 0.02 -1.16
CA LEU A 63 -10.00 1.13 -0.22
C LEU A 63 -11.30 1.37 0.55
N ASP A 64 -11.16 1.69 1.81
CA ASP A 64 -12.21 2.34 2.61
C ASP A 64 -12.29 3.84 2.31
N GLY A 65 -13.14 4.55 3.05
CA GLY A 65 -13.35 5.98 2.85
C GLY A 65 -12.17 6.83 3.31
N GLU A 66 -11.51 6.45 4.40
CA GLU A 66 -10.43 7.22 5.03
C GLU A 66 -9.18 7.20 4.17
N LEU A 67 -8.76 6.00 3.75
CA LEU A 67 -7.56 5.82 2.92
C LEU A 67 -7.77 6.36 1.49
N LEU A 68 -8.97 6.18 0.92
CA LEU A 68 -9.32 6.78 -0.37
C LEU A 68 -9.24 8.31 -0.30
N HIS A 69 -9.75 8.91 0.79
CA HIS A 69 -9.66 10.35 0.99
C HIS A 69 -8.21 10.82 1.14
N ALA A 70 -7.41 10.13 1.94
CA ALA A 70 -6.01 10.48 2.16
C ALA A 70 -5.18 10.45 0.85
N LEU A 71 -5.35 9.42 0.02
CA LEU A 71 -4.69 9.31 -1.29
C LEU A 71 -5.06 10.47 -2.22
N LYS A 72 -6.36 10.77 -2.31
CA LYS A 72 -6.85 11.89 -3.12
C LYS A 72 -6.33 13.22 -2.62
N PHE A 73 -6.45 13.47 -1.32
CA PHE A 73 -6.04 14.72 -0.70
C PHE A 73 -4.54 14.98 -0.86
N ALA A 74 -3.70 13.94 -0.73
CA ALA A 74 -2.27 14.05 -1.00
C ALA A 74 -2.00 14.50 -2.45
N ALA A 75 -2.65 13.86 -3.44
CA ALA A 75 -2.51 14.24 -4.84
C ALA A 75 -3.06 15.64 -5.15
N GLU A 76 -4.20 16.02 -4.58
CA GLU A 76 -4.81 17.35 -4.72
C GLU A 76 -3.97 18.47 -4.10
N ARG A 77 -3.13 18.16 -3.09
CA ARG A 77 -2.11 19.07 -2.54
C ARG A 77 -0.89 19.24 -3.44
N GLY A 78 -0.76 18.47 -4.53
CA GLY A 78 0.37 18.51 -5.45
C GLY A 78 1.44 17.46 -5.18
N VAL A 79 1.23 16.52 -4.24
CA VAL A 79 2.14 15.38 -4.01
C VAL A 79 2.02 14.41 -5.19
N ASP A 80 3.15 13.91 -5.70
CA ASP A 80 3.17 12.83 -6.70
C ASP A 80 2.76 11.51 -6.04
N VAL A 81 1.49 11.15 -6.12
CA VAL A 81 1.00 9.86 -5.64
C VAL A 81 0.95 8.88 -6.81
N SER A 82 1.83 7.89 -6.78
CA SER A 82 1.96 6.86 -7.83
C SER A 82 1.76 5.47 -7.26
N ILE A 83 0.86 4.67 -7.84
CA ILE A 83 0.49 3.33 -7.36
C ILE A 83 0.80 2.30 -8.45
N ILE A 84 1.63 1.30 -8.13
CA ILE A 84 1.86 0.12 -8.97
C ILE A 84 0.95 -1.01 -8.53
N MET A 85 0.15 -1.51 -9.46
CA MET A 85 -0.78 -2.62 -9.32
C MET A 85 -0.37 -3.78 -10.23
N PRO A 86 -0.79 -5.02 -9.95
CA PRO A 86 -0.62 -6.11 -10.93
C PRO A 86 -1.39 -5.84 -12.22
N GLY A 87 -0.74 -6.03 -13.37
CA GLY A 87 -1.41 -6.05 -14.67
C GLY A 87 -2.08 -7.41 -14.95
N ILE A 88 -1.59 -8.47 -14.31
CA ILE A 88 -2.11 -9.85 -14.40
C ILE A 88 -2.74 -10.22 -13.05
N PRO A 89 -4.04 -10.52 -13.00
CA PRO A 89 -4.72 -10.83 -11.73
C PRO A 89 -4.43 -12.26 -11.25
N ASP A 90 -4.29 -12.46 -9.94
CA ASP A 90 -4.42 -13.75 -9.26
C ASP A 90 -5.91 -14.05 -8.99
N LYS A 91 -6.67 -13.04 -8.50
CA LYS A 91 -8.10 -13.12 -8.21
C LYS A 91 -8.87 -12.10 -9.04
N LYS A 92 -9.65 -12.58 -10.01
CA LYS A 92 -10.42 -11.71 -10.92
C LYS A 92 -11.39 -10.77 -10.20
N SER A 93 -12.03 -11.22 -9.13
CA SER A 93 -12.96 -10.40 -8.33
C SER A 93 -12.28 -9.19 -7.71
N ALA A 94 -11.17 -9.40 -6.98
CA ALA A 94 -10.38 -8.34 -6.38
C ALA A 94 -9.81 -7.37 -7.42
N TYR A 95 -9.35 -7.90 -8.56
CA TYR A 95 -8.83 -7.10 -9.67
C TYR A 95 -9.88 -6.18 -10.28
N TYR A 96 -11.10 -6.69 -10.55
CA TYR A 96 -12.17 -5.85 -11.10
C TYR A 96 -12.72 -4.87 -10.07
N LEU A 97 -12.73 -5.25 -8.80
CA LEU A 97 -13.09 -4.36 -7.70
C LEU A 97 -12.07 -3.20 -7.59
N ALA A 98 -10.77 -3.49 -7.57
CA ALA A 98 -9.71 -2.48 -7.54
C ALA A 98 -9.89 -1.44 -8.65
N LYS A 99 -10.22 -1.91 -9.86
CA LYS A 99 -10.45 -1.03 -11.03
C LYS A 99 -11.68 -0.11 -10.89
N THR A 100 -12.55 -0.31 -9.91
CA THR A 100 -13.65 0.63 -9.64
C THR A 100 -13.20 1.91 -8.96
N TYR A 101 -12.04 1.88 -8.30
CA TYR A 101 -11.44 3.07 -7.66
C TYR A 101 -10.64 3.93 -8.64
N TYR A 102 -10.17 3.34 -9.77
CA TYR A 102 -9.31 4.03 -10.73
C TYR A 102 -9.88 5.37 -11.24
N PRO A 103 -11.17 5.46 -11.66
CA PRO A 103 -11.72 6.74 -12.14
C PRO A 103 -11.58 7.87 -11.13
N THR A 104 -11.88 7.57 -9.87
CA THR A 104 -11.87 8.55 -8.78
C THR A 104 -10.45 8.97 -8.43
N LEU A 105 -9.52 8.03 -8.34
CA LEU A 105 -8.11 8.29 -8.06
C LEU A 105 -7.45 9.08 -9.17
N LEU A 106 -7.63 8.66 -10.43
CA LEU A 106 -7.09 9.38 -11.60
C LEU A 106 -7.64 10.80 -11.71
N ALA A 107 -8.92 11.02 -11.40
CA ALA A 107 -9.53 12.34 -11.42
C ALA A 107 -8.94 13.31 -10.38
N SER A 108 -8.44 12.79 -9.26
CA SER A 108 -7.74 13.56 -8.21
C SER A 108 -6.23 13.74 -8.47
N GLY A 109 -5.71 13.20 -9.58
CA GLY A 109 -4.30 13.34 -9.93
C GLY A 109 -3.41 12.17 -9.52
N VAL A 110 -3.94 11.16 -8.83
CA VAL A 110 -3.19 9.92 -8.53
C VAL A 110 -2.83 9.21 -9.82
N LYS A 111 -1.58 8.78 -9.96
CA LYS A 111 -1.08 8.02 -11.10
C LYS A 111 -1.15 6.52 -10.81
N ILE A 112 -1.67 5.74 -11.74
CA ILE A 112 -1.81 4.30 -11.58
C ILE A 112 -1.03 3.60 -12.70
N TYR A 113 -0.27 2.59 -12.32
CA TYR A 113 0.58 1.80 -13.18
C TYR A 113 0.25 0.32 -13.02
N GLU A 114 0.10 -0.41 -14.12
CA GLU A 114 -0.13 -1.85 -14.13
C GLU A 114 1.13 -2.58 -14.57
N TYR A 115 1.73 -3.37 -13.67
CA TYR A 115 2.93 -4.16 -13.94
C TYR A 115 2.60 -5.31 -14.90
N THR A 116 3.20 -5.29 -16.08
CA THR A 116 2.87 -6.22 -17.17
C THR A 116 3.69 -7.50 -17.21
N PRO A 117 4.94 -7.56 -16.67
CA PRO A 117 5.75 -8.78 -16.78
C PRO A 117 5.29 -9.94 -15.88
N GLY A 118 4.45 -9.69 -14.89
CA GLY A 118 4.01 -10.72 -13.94
C GLY A 118 3.05 -10.17 -12.88
N PHE A 119 2.94 -10.93 -11.77
CA PHE A 119 2.12 -10.54 -10.62
C PHE A 119 2.99 -9.84 -9.56
N VAL A 120 2.83 -8.54 -9.40
CA VAL A 120 3.44 -7.79 -8.31
C VAL A 120 2.73 -8.12 -7.00
N HIS A 121 3.49 -8.59 -5.99
CA HIS A 121 2.95 -8.93 -4.68
C HIS A 121 3.63 -8.15 -3.54
N ALA A 122 4.39 -7.11 -3.87
CA ALA A 122 5.00 -6.21 -2.89
C ALA A 122 3.93 -5.38 -2.15
N LYS A 123 4.22 -5.03 -0.89
CA LYS A 123 3.48 -4.06 -0.08
C LYS A 123 4.49 -3.05 0.41
N VAL A 124 4.60 -1.99 -0.33
CA VAL A 124 5.61 -0.95 -0.14
C VAL A 124 4.96 0.41 -0.21
N PHE A 125 5.32 1.25 0.74
CA PHE A 125 5.14 2.70 0.68
C PHE A 125 6.51 3.34 0.79
N VAL A 126 6.81 4.29 -0.07
CA VAL A 126 8.01 5.13 0.06
C VAL A 126 7.65 6.58 -0.20
N SER A 127 8.18 7.50 0.62
CA SER A 127 7.86 8.92 0.56
C SER A 127 9.11 9.77 0.77
N ASP A 128 9.29 10.76 -0.11
CA ASP A 128 10.24 11.86 0.03
C ASP A 128 11.68 11.42 0.33
N ASN A 129 12.10 10.24 -0.11
CA ASN A 129 13.40 9.63 0.21
C ASN A 129 13.74 9.61 1.71
N SER A 130 12.72 9.72 2.56
CA SER A 130 12.90 9.83 4.01
C SER A 130 12.10 8.83 4.82
N ARG A 131 11.04 8.27 4.26
CA ARG A 131 10.15 7.31 4.92
C ARG A 131 9.85 6.16 3.99
N ALA A 132 9.81 4.95 4.54
CA ALA A 132 9.25 3.81 3.82
C ALA A 132 8.57 2.84 4.78
N VAL A 133 7.63 2.07 4.25
CA VAL A 133 7.06 0.90 4.93
C VAL A 133 7.17 -0.29 4.00
N VAL A 134 7.67 -1.39 4.53
CA VAL A 134 7.72 -2.69 3.85
C VAL A 134 7.16 -3.75 4.78
N GLY A 135 6.24 -4.57 4.29
CA GLY A 135 5.63 -5.59 5.14
C GLY A 135 4.61 -6.46 4.44
N THR A 136 3.62 -6.90 5.19
CA THR A 136 2.56 -7.81 4.71
C THR A 136 1.24 -7.10 4.42
N ILE A 137 1.06 -5.84 4.86
CA ILE A 137 -0.21 -5.10 4.86
C ILE A 137 -0.56 -4.62 3.45
N ASN A 138 -1.60 -5.21 2.84
CA ASN A 138 -2.15 -4.74 1.57
C ASN A 138 -3.07 -3.54 1.77
N LEU A 139 -3.40 -2.85 0.67
CA LEU A 139 -4.47 -1.85 0.64
C LEU A 139 -5.83 -2.51 0.40
N ASP A 140 -6.25 -3.40 1.31
CA ASP A 140 -7.55 -4.05 1.30
C ASP A 140 -8.12 -4.22 2.72
N TYR A 141 -9.45 -4.39 2.82
CA TYR A 141 -10.13 -4.54 4.11
C TYR A 141 -9.62 -5.72 4.92
N ARG A 142 -9.22 -6.80 4.25
CA ARG A 142 -8.74 -7.99 4.94
C ARG A 142 -7.45 -7.73 5.69
N SER A 143 -6.49 -7.10 5.05
CA SER A 143 -5.22 -6.73 5.69
C SER A 143 -5.40 -5.63 6.74
N LEU A 144 -6.25 -4.63 6.47
CA LEU A 144 -6.39 -3.47 7.35
C LEU A 144 -7.27 -3.73 8.58
N TYR A 145 -8.17 -4.76 8.54
CA TYR A 145 -9.19 -4.94 9.59
C TYR A 145 -9.35 -6.37 10.10
N HIS A 146 -8.86 -7.40 9.37
CA HIS A 146 -9.25 -8.78 9.64
C HIS A 146 -8.10 -9.75 9.81
N HIS A 147 -6.88 -9.35 9.48
CA HIS A 147 -5.71 -10.20 9.53
C HIS A 147 -4.70 -9.75 10.59
N PHE A 148 -3.87 -10.71 11.03
CA PHE A 148 -2.63 -10.42 11.70
C PHE A 148 -1.62 -10.03 10.63
N GLU A 149 -1.08 -8.85 10.73
CA GLU A 149 -0.14 -8.28 9.77
C GLU A 149 1.11 -7.78 10.49
N CYS A 150 2.20 -7.64 9.77
CA CYS A 150 3.41 -7.00 10.28
C CYS A 150 4.08 -6.17 9.19
N ALA A 151 4.71 -5.10 9.61
CA ALA A 151 5.50 -4.26 8.72
C ALA A 151 6.67 -3.61 9.47
N THR A 152 7.56 -3.03 8.70
CA THR A 152 8.69 -2.25 9.22
C THR A 152 8.60 -0.85 8.66
N TYR A 153 8.51 0.13 9.56
CA TYR A 153 8.62 1.55 9.22
C TYR A 153 10.10 1.96 9.25
N LEU A 154 10.56 2.56 8.18
CA LEU A 154 11.91 3.05 7.99
C LEU A 154 11.89 4.58 7.94
N TYR A 155 12.70 5.22 8.74
CA TYR A 155 12.83 6.66 8.76
C TYR A 155 14.27 7.10 8.60
N ARG A 156 14.59 7.79 7.52
CA ARG A 156 15.92 8.34 7.19
C ARG A 156 17.04 7.30 7.18
N THR A 157 16.72 6.03 6.94
CA THR A 157 17.74 4.99 6.72
C THR A 157 18.18 4.98 5.27
N SER A 158 19.40 4.50 5.00
CA SER A 158 19.93 4.37 3.63
C SER A 158 19.06 3.47 2.74
N SER A 159 18.38 2.49 3.35
CA SER A 159 17.49 1.56 2.65
C SER A 159 16.31 2.24 1.97
N VAL A 160 15.85 3.41 2.45
CA VAL A 160 14.72 4.14 1.87
C VAL A 160 14.99 4.52 0.42
N VAL A 161 16.21 4.95 0.12
CA VAL A 161 16.63 5.32 -1.25
C VAL A 161 16.62 4.09 -2.16
N GLY A 162 17.13 2.94 -1.69
CA GLY A 162 17.11 1.69 -2.45
C GLY A 162 15.70 1.18 -2.73
N ILE A 163 14.75 1.39 -1.80
CA ILE A 163 13.32 1.06 -2.01
C ILE A 163 12.72 1.95 -3.10
N GLU A 164 13.05 3.24 -3.12
CA GLU A 164 12.60 4.14 -4.17
C GLU A 164 13.20 3.77 -5.54
N GLU A 165 14.47 3.42 -5.60
CA GLU A 165 15.13 2.96 -6.82
C GLU A 165 14.46 1.69 -7.37
N ASP A 166 14.11 0.71 -6.52
CA ASP A 166 13.37 -0.48 -6.91
C ASP A 166 11.96 -0.13 -7.43
N PHE A 167 11.27 0.81 -6.77
CA PHE A 167 9.98 1.32 -7.26
C PHE A 167 10.10 1.87 -8.68
N GLN A 168 11.07 2.74 -8.94
CA GLN A 168 11.28 3.35 -10.25
C GLN A 168 11.64 2.31 -11.32
N ALA A 169 12.52 1.36 -10.99
CA ALA A 169 12.89 0.26 -11.89
C ALA A 169 11.69 -0.65 -12.22
N THR A 170 10.77 -0.83 -11.27
CA THR A 170 9.54 -1.59 -11.45
C THR A 170 8.54 -0.79 -12.29
N MET A 171 8.36 0.49 -12.00
CA MET A 171 7.47 1.40 -12.73
C MET A 171 7.82 1.51 -14.21
N ALA A 172 9.10 1.47 -14.55
CA ALA A 172 9.57 1.49 -15.94
C ALA A 172 9.07 0.29 -16.77
N LYS A 173 8.62 -0.79 -16.11
CA LYS A 173 8.07 -2.01 -16.75
C LYS A 173 6.53 -2.04 -16.74
N CYS A 174 5.90 -0.95 -16.31
CA CYS A 174 4.45 -0.88 -16.15
C CYS A 174 3.79 -0.15 -17.32
N HIS A 175 2.53 -0.51 -17.56
CA HIS A 175 1.62 0.30 -18.36
C HIS A 175 1.00 1.39 -17.49
N ARG A 176 1.14 2.66 -17.88
CA ARG A 176 0.46 3.76 -17.21
C ARG A 176 -1.01 3.79 -17.60
N VAL A 177 -1.88 3.65 -16.62
CA VAL A 177 -3.34 3.66 -16.82
C VAL A 177 -3.84 5.07 -17.10
N SER A 178 -4.64 5.22 -18.15
CA SER A 178 -5.30 6.46 -18.54
C SER A 178 -6.81 6.41 -18.30
N MET A 179 -7.47 7.59 -18.29
CA MET A 179 -8.95 7.64 -18.27
C MET A 179 -9.57 6.99 -19.52
N THR A 180 -8.86 6.93 -20.62
CA THR A 180 -9.28 6.23 -21.85
C THR A 180 -9.31 4.72 -21.60
N ASP A 181 -8.30 4.16 -20.95
CA ASP A 181 -8.26 2.74 -20.59
C ASP A 181 -9.43 2.36 -19.66
N VAL A 182 -9.74 3.24 -18.71
CA VAL A 182 -10.90 3.07 -17.81
C VAL A 182 -12.23 3.08 -18.58
N LYS A 183 -12.39 4.00 -19.52
CA LYS A 183 -13.62 4.11 -20.35
C LYS A 183 -13.79 2.90 -21.27
N ASN A 184 -12.70 2.41 -21.85
CA ASN A 184 -12.71 1.32 -22.84
C ASN A 184 -12.84 -0.08 -22.22
N ARG A 185 -12.85 -0.21 -20.87
CA ARG A 185 -13.06 -1.50 -20.23
C ARG A 185 -14.40 -2.13 -20.62
N PRO A 186 -14.43 -3.47 -20.83
CA PRO A 186 -15.65 -4.19 -21.16
C PRO A 186 -16.76 -3.99 -20.11
N PHE A 187 -18.00 -3.86 -20.55
CA PHE A 187 -19.15 -3.59 -19.67
C PHE A 187 -19.32 -4.64 -18.57
N HIS A 188 -19.16 -5.92 -18.92
CA HIS A 188 -19.27 -7.02 -17.92
C HIS A 188 -18.25 -6.90 -16.79
N GLN A 189 -17.02 -6.42 -17.05
CA GLN A 189 -16.01 -6.19 -16.02
C GLN A 189 -16.39 -5.03 -15.08
N LYS A 190 -17.00 -3.98 -15.63
CA LYS A 190 -17.52 -2.85 -14.86
C LYS A 190 -18.66 -3.31 -13.94
N CYS A 191 -19.61 -4.07 -14.47
CA CYS A 191 -20.72 -4.61 -13.67
C CYS A 191 -20.21 -5.53 -12.56
N LEU A 192 -19.31 -6.47 -12.85
CA LEU A 192 -18.76 -7.36 -11.86
C LEU A 192 -18.00 -6.59 -10.76
N GLY A 193 -17.19 -5.59 -11.14
CA GLY A 193 -16.51 -4.74 -10.17
C GLY A 193 -17.47 -3.98 -9.25
N LEU A 194 -18.58 -3.45 -9.79
CA LEU A 194 -19.61 -2.76 -8.98
C LEU A 194 -20.35 -3.72 -8.05
N LEU A 195 -20.68 -4.92 -8.52
CA LEU A 195 -21.31 -5.94 -7.67
C LEU A 195 -20.38 -6.39 -6.53
N THR A 196 -19.11 -6.61 -6.82
CA THR A 196 -18.12 -6.97 -5.78
C THR A 196 -17.88 -5.84 -4.77
N ARG A 197 -18.14 -4.58 -5.14
CA ARG A 197 -18.04 -3.45 -4.22
C ARG A 197 -19.04 -3.51 -3.06
N LEU A 198 -20.20 -4.17 -3.24
CA LEU A 198 -21.19 -4.37 -2.17
C LEU A 198 -20.66 -5.30 -1.07
N VAL A 199 -19.73 -6.18 -1.40
CA VAL A 199 -19.12 -7.14 -0.48
C VAL A 199 -17.66 -6.83 -0.18
N ALA A 200 -17.18 -5.65 -0.59
CA ALA A 200 -15.80 -5.22 -0.40
C ALA A 200 -15.30 -5.35 1.06
N PRO A 201 -16.08 -5.00 2.11
CA PRO A 201 -15.65 -5.18 3.50
C PRO A 201 -15.40 -6.63 3.92
N LEU A 202 -15.84 -7.60 3.12
CA LEU A 202 -15.66 -9.04 3.37
C LEU A 202 -14.51 -9.64 2.54
N MET A 203 -13.78 -8.82 1.76
CA MET A 203 -12.74 -9.27 0.81
C MET A 203 -11.34 -8.90 1.26
#